data_4c1eaf5e4b45ff491b22ce8d50ff9eb5
#
_entry.id   4c1eaf5e4b45ff491b22ce8d50ff9eb5
#
_cell.length_a   1.000
_cell.length_b   1.000
_cell.length_c   1.000
_cell.angle_alpha   90.00
_cell.angle_beta   90.00
_cell.angle_gamma   90.00
#
_symmetry.space_group_name_H-M   'P 1'
#
loop_
_entity.id
_entity.type
_entity.pdbx_description
1 polymer ?
#
loop_
_entity_poly.entity_id
_entity_poly.type
_entity_poly.pdbx_seq_one_letter_code
_entity_poly.pdbx_strand_id
1 'polypeptide(L)'
;MQSIVAKEIKDFDTSLDRLWARRDLVVVAAGALICFRSIYHRALQIGALGQFRYAAVRAEDYVLGTAEEAIRDAVRDAACLPGTRAVVIYLSCLDILTRPDFADIERTLSAETGCIVRCFFRGPLAKADGIRHETVEELIASLPSEDGAVTASAQLPPPMSDTAGVSDFLQEDGAAHVLVTPSGCRNALVRMDTMSERSDVYALIPQAEDYIFGIEETAAAETGALAATGAYRTVHLLSSPVPAFMAMETTPVLQAAEEHGCRACASPTDGFHDAVYGAAEAALRLVQEAADGWREAGRTALILGYSPLLFGDMAQLDTPIDFLTACGCNVCIAGRDALTERPALVWLVSAAGVSAAEWLHRECGVPVVRSLPLGDAGRTAWRAEIAAVLGLPSEGTFAEQTAGDVRADKILIIADPIAAAAIAYLLRSYGFCNIHSAAYAWGEETAVLYRQAADTDVLVFRTAADLQSAWNAADAVIADPALLPVMGEKRIVPLPSGLLSGRDAAGEGSGVLGADFTSLLQALLKQ
;
A
#
# COMPACT_ATOMS: atom_id res chain seq x y z
N MET A 1 -7.90 -19.54 -15.90
CA MET A 1 -7.60 -18.24 -15.30
C MET A 1 -8.85 -17.37 -15.25
N GLN A 2 -9.08 -16.66 -14.14
CA GLN A 2 -10.25 -15.77 -14.01
C GLN A 2 -9.77 -14.33 -14.10
N SER A 3 -10.37 -13.55 -15.02
CA SER A 3 -10.17 -12.10 -15.00
C SER A 3 -10.63 -11.55 -13.65
N ILE A 4 -9.79 -10.73 -13.01
CA ILE A 4 -10.13 -10.07 -11.74
C ILE A 4 -11.17 -8.98 -11.95
N VAL A 5 -11.44 -8.57 -13.21
CA VAL A 5 -12.43 -7.53 -13.50
C VAL A 5 -13.74 -7.83 -12.82
N ALA A 6 -14.00 -7.02 -11.88
CA ALA A 6 -15.28 -6.58 -11.29
C ALA A 6 -16.57 -7.25 -11.78
N LYS A 7 -16.66 -8.57 -11.79
CA LYS A 7 -17.96 -9.21 -11.60
C LYS A 7 -18.08 -9.44 -10.10
N GLU A 8 -18.93 -8.60 -9.48
CA GLU A 8 -19.47 -8.75 -8.15
C GLU A 8 -18.86 -9.94 -7.37
N ILE A 9 -17.95 -9.64 -6.46
CA ILE A 9 -17.62 -10.61 -5.40
C ILE A 9 -18.90 -10.76 -4.58
N LYS A 10 -19.74 -11.69 -5.01
CA LYS A 10 -21.03 -11.96 -4.37
C LYS A 10 -20.87 -12.54 -2.98
N ASP A 11 -19.71 -13.12 -2.69
CA ASP A 11 -19.48 -13.86 -1.46
C ASP A 11 -18.43 -13.16 -0.58
N PHE A 12 -18.79 -11.99 -0.04
CA PHE A 12 -18.09 -11.51 1.14
C PHE A 12 -18.44 -12.47 2.29
N ASP A 13 -17.41 -12.96 3.00
CA ASP A 13 -17.61 -13.83 4.15
C ASP A 13 -18.39 -13.10 5.26
N THR A 14 -19.67 -13.41 5.40
CA THR A 14 -20.55 -12.81 6.41
C THR A 14 -20.28 -13.33 7.82
N SER A 15 -19.33 -14.26 8.01
CA SER A 15 -18.95 -14.77 9.32
C SER A 15 -18.48 -13.66 10.25
N LEU A 16 -17.75 -12.67 9.72
CA LEU A 16 -17.30 -11.50 10.50
C LEU A 16 -18.46 -10.67 11.03
N ASP A 17 -19.49 -10.44 10.20
CA ASP A 17 -20.66 -9.66 10.61
C ASP A 17 -21.37 -10.29 11.80
N ARG A 18 -21.41 -11.63 11.81
CA ARG A 18 -22.01 -12.41 12.90
C ARG A 18 -21.15 -12.39 14.16
N LEU A 19 -19.82 -12.48 14.04
CA LEU A 19 -18.92 -12.36 15.17
C LEU A 19 -19.04 -10.96 15.81
N TRP A 20 -19.01 -9.90 15.01
CA TRP A 20 -19.11 -8.53 15.51
C TRP A 20 -20.50 -8.12 15.94
N ALA A 21 -21.54 -8.90 15.63
CA ALA A 21 -22.85 -8.70 16.23
C ALA A 21 -22.82 -8.87 17.76
N ARG A 22 -21.83 -9.65 18.28
CA ARG A 22 -21.55 -9.73 19.73
C ARG A 22 -20.63 -8.59 20.14
N ARG A 23 -21.14 -7.70 21.00
CA ARG A 23 -20.41 -6.50 21.41
C ARG A 23 -19.27 -6.75 22.40
N ASP A 24 -19.25 -7.88 23.10
CA ASP A 24 -18.23 -8.30 24.07
C ASP A 24 -17.10 -9.13 23.45
N LEU A 25 -17.08 -9.26 22.12
CA LEU A 25 -16.12 -10.08 21.38
C LEU A 25 -15.15 -9.22 20.56
N VAL A 26 -13.87 -9.58 20.61
CA VAL A 26 -12.83 -9.02 19.73
C VAL A 26 -12.39 -10.07 18.72
N VAL A 27 -12.31 -9.67 17.46
CA VAL A 27 -11.69 -10.48 16.40
C VAL A 27 -10.23 -10.05 16.22
N VAL A 28 -9.31 -11.00 16.37
CA VAL A 28 -7.89 -10.82 16.06
C VAL A 28 -7.58 -11.53 14.74
N ALA A 29 -7.41 -10.78 13.66
CA ALA A 29 -6.97 -11.37 12.41
C ALA A 29 -5.45 -11.58 12.43
N ALA A 30 -5.00 -12.79 12.13
CA ALA A 30 -3.59 -13.12 12.01
C ALA A 30 -3.17 -13.24 10.55
N GLY A 31 -1.91 -12.95 10.23
CA GLY A 31 -1.33 -13.21 8.91
C GLY A 31 -0.55 -12.05 8.30
N ALA A 32 -0.45 -12.05 6.97
CA ALA A 32 0.20 -11.03 6.17
C ALA A 32 -0.67 -9.77 6.02
N LEU A 33 -0.07 -8.65 5.65
CA LEU A 33 -0.74 -7.36 5.43
C LEU A 33 -1.97 -7.48 4.51
N ILE A 34 -1.82 -8.17 3.38
CA ILE A 34 -2.90 -8.35 2.40
C ILE A 34 -4.15 -9.00 3.00
N CYS A 35 -4.02 -9.76 4.10
CA CYS A 35 -5.14 -10.42 4.76
C CYS A 35 -6.02 -9.46 5.57
N PHE A 36 -5.50 -8.33 6.02
CA PHE A 36 -6.18 -7.47 7.00
C PHE A 36 -7.04 -6.37 6.37
N ARG A 37 -6.63 -5.84 5.23
CA ARG A 37 -7.26 -4.65 4.67
C ARG A 37 -8.75 -4.83 4.42
N SER A 38 -9.15 -5.91 3.78
CA SER A 38 -10.57 -6.19 3.53
C SER A 38 -11.38 -6.37 4.81
N ILE A 39 -10.76 -6.96 5.85
CA ILE A 39 -11.36 -7.16 7.17
C ILE A 39 -11.52 -5.81 7.88
N TYR A 40 -10.47 -4.98 7.88
CA TYR A 40 -10.49 -3.64 8.47
C TYR A 40 -11.60 -2.77 7.87
N HIS A 41 -11.69 -2.74 6.56
CA HIS A 41 -12.72 -1.95 5.89
C HIS A 41 -14.13 -2.48 6.15
N ARG A 42 -14.29 -3.81 6.29
CA ARG A 42 -15.58 -4.36 6.70
C ARG A 42 -15.94 -3.94 8.11
N ALA A 43 -14.99 -3.99 9.05
CA ALA A 43 -15.18 -3.49 10.41
C ALA A 43 -15.53 -1.99 10.43
N LEU A 44 -14.88 -1.19 9.58
CA LEU A 44 -15.19 0.23 9.41
C LEU A 44 -16.64 0.45 8.93
N GLN A 45 -17.06 -0.28 7.87
CA GLN A 45 -18.41 -0.16 7.29
C GLN A 45 -19.54 -0.46 8.28
N ILE A 46 -19.32 -1.41 9.18
CA ILE A 46 -20.36 -1.82 10.15
C ILE A 46 -20.15 -1.21 11.56
N GLY A 47 -19.16 -0.31 11.70
CA GLY A 47 -18.87 0.37 12.97
C GLY A 47 -18.22 -0.52 14.04
N ALA A 48 -17.53 -1.59 13.65
CA ALA A 48 -16.92 -2.59 14.54
C ALA A 48 -15.39 -2.42 14.73
N LEU A 49 -14.79 -1.29 14.33
CA LEU A 49 -13.33 -1.08 14.43
C LEU A 49 -12.78 -1.26 15.85
N GLY A 50 -13.55 -0.89 16.88
CA GLY A 50 -13.17 -1.11 18.28
C GLY A 50 -13.03 -2.58 18.66
N GLN A 51 -13.73 -3.47 17.95
CA GLN A 51 -13.75 -4.92 18.15
C GLN A 51 -12.79 -5.66 17.20
N PHE A 52 -12.04 -4.94 16.39
CA PHE A 52 -11.08 -5.52 15.45
C PHE A 52 -9.66 -5.24 15.86
N ARG A 53 -8.83 -6.27 15.83
CA ARG A 53 -7.37 -6.22 15.97
C ARG A 53 -6.73 -7.08 14.90
N TYR A 54 -5.47 -6.79 14.57
CA TYR A 54 -4.69 -7.64 13.71
C TYR A 54 -3.32 -7.94 14.34
N ALA A 55 -2.85 -9.16 14.14
CA ALA A 55 -1.50 -9.61 14.42
C ALA A 55 -0.73 -9.65 13.10
N ALA A 56 0.05 -8.61 12.82
CA ALA A 56 0.90 -8.57 11.64
C ALA A 56 2.07 -9.54 11.82
N VAL A 57 2.00 -10.66 11.14
CA VAL A 57 3.05 -11.69 11.13
C VAL A 57 3.89 -11.44 9.89
N ARG A 58 5.22 -11.40 10.05
CA ARG A 58 6.16 -11.25 8.94
C ARG A 58 6.47 -12.60 8.30
N ALA A 59 6.97 -12.58 7.06
CA ALA A 59 7.35 -13.82 6.38
C ALA A 59 8.38 -14.63 7.17
N GLU A 60 9.38 -13.95 7.78
CA GLU A 60 10.41 -14.57 8.60
C GLU A 60 9.83 -15.26 9.84
N ASP A 61 8.78 -14.71 10.44
CA ASP A 61 8.16 -15.28 11.64
C ASP A 61 7.56 -16.66 11.36
N TYR A 62 6.98 -16.84 10.16
CA TYR A 62 6.52 -18.16 9.72
C TYR A 62 7.66 -19.15 9.51
N VAL A 63 8.77 -18.69 8.91
CA VAL A 63 9.95 -19.53 8.64
C VAL A 63 10.67 -19.92 9.94
N LEU A 64 10.78 -18.97 10.87
CA LEU A 64 11.45 -19.18 12.17
C LEU A 64 10.57 -19.84 13.23
N GLY A 65 9.26 -19.99 12.95
CA GLY A 65 8.30 -20.53 13.90
C GLY A 65 7.91 -19.56 15.03
N THR A 66 8.16 -18.26 14.87
CA THR A 66 7.81 -17.21 15.84
C THR A 66 6.46 -16.55 15.59
N ALA A 67 5.77 -16.91 14.51
CA ALA A 67 4.44 -16.40 14.15
C ALA A 67 3.42 -16.56 15.30
N GLU A 68 3.50 -17.67 16.03
CA GLU A 68 2.63 -17.94 17.17
C GLU A 68 2.78 -16.88 18.28
N GLU A 69 3.99 -16.36 18.54
CA GLU A 69 4.23 -15.35 19.56
C GLU A 69 3.51 -14.05 19.22
N ALA A 70 3.59 -13.60 17.96
CA ALA A 70 2.88 -12.41 17.49
C ALA A 70 1.35 -12.53 17.65
N ILE A 71 0.82 -13.73 17.38
CA ILE A 71 -0.61 -14.02 17.58
C ILE A 71 -0.96 -13.97 19.07
N ARG A 72 -0.16 -14.61 19.92
CA ARG A 72 -0.36 -14.64 21.38
C ARG A 72 -0.35 -13.23 21.97
N ASP A 73 0.58 -12.38 21.56
CA ASP A 73 0.69 -11.00 22.03
C ASP A 73 -0.54 -10.17 21.61
N ALA A 74 -0.96 -10.27 20.36
CA ALA A 74 -2.17 -9.58 19.89
C ALA A 74 -3.45 -10.03 20.61
N VAL A 75 -3.53 -11.31 21.00
CA VAL A 75 -4.65 -11.83 21.80
C VAL A 75 -4.61 -11.30 23.24
N ARG A 76 -3.42 -11.23 23.86
CA ARG A 76 -3.25 -10.60 25.20
C ARG A 76 -3.71 -9.15 25.19
N ASP A 77 -3.25 -8.40 24.20
CA ASP A 77 -3.66 -7.00 24.03
C ASP A 77 -5.17 -6.86 23.81
N ALA A 78 -5.76 -7.70 22.97
CA ALA A 78 -7.20 -7.73 22.72
C ALA A 78 -8.01 -8.08 23.98
N ALA A 79 -7.54 -9.03 24.79
CA ALA A 79 -8.20 -9.44 26.03
C ALA A 79 -8.14 -8.36 27.13
N CYS A 80 -7.12 -7.48 27.09
CA CYS A 80 -7.00 -6.35 28.01
C CYS A 80 -7.94 -5.18 27.67
N LEU A 81 -8.62 -5.18 26.51
CA LEU A 81 -9.52 -4.09 26.16
C LEU A 81 -10.76 -4.10 27.06
N PRO A 82 -11.23 -2.92 27.52
CA PRO A 82 -12.39 -2.84 28.38
C PRO A 82 -13.64 -3.46 27.74
N GLY A 83 -14.30 -4.35 28.48
CA GLY A 83 -15.51 -5.02 28.03
C GLY A 83 -15.29 -6.29 27.20
N THR A 84 -14.04 -6.70 26.94
CA THR A 84 -13.75 -7.96 26.25
C THR A 84 -14.05 -9.17 27.15
N ARG A 85 -14.83 -10.11 26.62
CA ARG A 85 -15.13 -11.42 27.25
C ARG A 85 -14.69 -12.60 26.39
N ALA A 86 -14.64 -12.38 25.08
CA ALA A 86 -14.20 -13.39 24.13
C ALA A 86 -13.25 -12.79 23.10
N VAL A 87 -12.26 -13.57 22.68
CA VAL A 87 -11.35 -13.25 21.59
C VAL A 87 -11.43 -14.37 20.56
N VAL A 88 -11.68 -14.02 19.31
CA VAL A 88 -11.67 -14.97 18.20
C VAL A 88 -10.46 -14.68 17.31
N ILE A 89 -9.55 -15.64 17.22
CA ILE A 89 -8.42 -15.61 16.31
C ILE A 89 -8.90 -16.01 14.93
N TYR A 90 -8.87 -15.06 14.00
CA TYR A 90 -9.32 -15.26 12.62
C TYR A 90 -8.12 -15.63 11.76
N LEU A 91 -7.92 -16.94 11.55
CA LEU A 91 -6.71 -17.51 10.98
C LEU A 91 -6.58 -17.24 9.47
N SER A 92 -5.36 -17.02 9.03
CA SER A 92 -5.00 -16.92 7.61
C SER A 92 -4.72 -18.30 6.99
N CYS A 93 -4.55 -18.33 5.66
CA CYS A 93 -4.13 -19.55 4.97
C CYS A 93 -2.74 -20.03 5.41
N LEU A 94 -1.84 -19.11 5.76
CA LEU A 94 -0.49 -19.46 6.23
C LEU A 94 -0.52 -20.11 7.61
N ASP A 95 -1.38 -19.63 8.52
CA ASP A 95 -1.54 -20.25 9.83
C ASP A 95 -2.02 -21.70 9.70
N ILE A 96 -2.91 -21.96 8.72
CA ILE A 96 -3.39 -23.33 8.43
C ILE A 96 -2.27 -24.20 7.86
N LEU A 97 -1.42 -23.67 6.97
CA LEU A 97 -0.30 -24.41 6.39
C LEU A 97 0.78 -24.74 7.41
N THR A 98 1.11 -23.81 8.31
CA THR A 98 2.16 -24.00 9.32
C THR A 98 1.73 -24.84 10.52
N ARG A 99 0.42 -25.05 10.69
CA ARG A 99 -0.21 -25.94 11.68
C ARG A 99 0.32 -25.80 13.11
N PRO A 100 0.29 -24.62 13.73
CA PRO A 100 0.57 -24.49 15.16
C PRO A 100 -0.45 -25.30 15.99
N ASP A 101 -0.12 -25.54 17.26
CA ASP A 101 -1.06 -26.20 18.19
C ASP A 101 -2.16 -25.22 18.62
N PHE A 102 -3.16 -25.06 17.79
CA PHE A 102 -4.28 -24.15 18.05
C PHE A 102 -5.06 -24.50 19.32
N ALA A 103 -5.14 -25.80 19.68
CA ALA A 103 -5.82 -26.21 20.91
C ALA A 103 -5.02 -25.77 22.15
N ASP A 104 -3.70 -25.81 22.09
CA ASP A 104 -2.85 -25.26 23.13
C ASP A 104 -2.97 -23.74 23.23
N ILE A 105 -2.97 -23.05 22.10
CA ILE A 105 -3.16 -21.58 22.03
C ILE A 105 -4.48 -21.18 22.71
N GLU A 106 -5.60 -21.80 22.33
CA GLU A 106 -6.91 -21.53 22.94
C GLU A 106 -6.90 -21.76 24.44
N ARG A 107 -6.39 -22.91 24.88
CA ARG A 107 -6.37 -23.32 26.27
C ARG A 107 -5.49 -22.40 27.13
N THR A 108 -4.26 -22.17 26.69
CA THR A 108 -3.28 -21.40 27.47
C THR A 108 -3.66 -19.93 27.55
N LEU A 109 -4.06 -19.31 26.43
CA LEU A 109 -4.48 -17.90 26.44
C LEU A 109 -5.80 -17.68 27.16
N SER A 110 -6.76 -18.62 27.09
CA SER A 110 -7.98 -18.51 27.89
C SER A 110 -7.68 -18.55 29.39
N ALA A 111 -6.77 -19.42 29.83
CA ALA A 111 -6.37 -19.51 31.23
C ALA A 111 -5.57 -18.28 31.70
N GLU A 112 -4.71 -17.74 30.84
CA GLU A 112 -3.85 -16.59 31.11
C GLU A 112 -4.65 -15.29 31.19
N THR A 113 -5.53 -15.05 30.23
CA THR A 113 -6.25 -13.77 30.07
C THR A 113 -7.59 -13.71 30.83
N GLY A 114 -8.16 -14.85 31.18
CA GLY A 114 -9.51 -14.94 31.74
C GLY A 114 -10.62 -14.69 30.74
N CYS A 115 -10.30 -14.44 29.47
CA CYS A 115 -11.24 -14.36 28.35
C CYS A 115 -11.35 -15.74 27.67
N ILE A 116 -12.46 -15.99 27.00
CA ILE A 116 -12.58 -17.18 26.15
C ILE A 116 -11.86 -16.89 24.82
N VAL A 117 -10.83 -17.68 24.51
CA VAL A 117 -10.08 -17.59 23.26
C VAL A 117 -10.46 -18.76 22.36
N ARG A 118 -10.84 -18.49 21.11
CA ARG A 118 -11.20 -19.49 20.11
C ARG A 118 -10.52 -19.20 18.78
N CYS A 119 -10.11 -20.22 18.07
CA CYS A 119 -9.58 -20.14 16.71
C CYS A 119 -10.70 -20.35 15.70
N PHE A 120 -10.81 -19.49 14.71
CA PHE A 120 -11.77 -19.63 13.61
C PHE A 120 -11.05 -19.87 12.30
N PHE A 121 -11.29 -21.04 11.73
CA PHE A 121 -10.68 -21.52 10.49
C PHE A 121 -11.50 -21.07 9.29
N ARG A 122 -10.86 -20.44 8.33
CA ARG A 122 -11.51 -19.91 7.14
C ARG A 122 -10.68 -20.10 5.87
N GLY A 123 -11.31 -19.81 4.75
CA GLY A 123 -10.63 -19.76 3.45
C GLY A 123 -10.57 -21.10 2.73
N PRO A 124 -9.95 -21.10 1.54
CA PRO A 124 -9.92 -22.30 0.70
C PRO A 124 -9.11 -23.43 1.30
N LEU A 125 -8.01 -23.13 1.99
CA LEU A 125 -7.16 -24.17 2.58
C LEU A 125 -7.83 -24.85 3.78
N ALA A 126 -8.59 -24.12 4.59
CA ALA A 126 -9.39 -24.73 5.66
C ALA A 126 -10.49 -25.66 5.13
N LYS A 127 -10.98 -25.41 3.91
CA LYS A 127 -11.95 -26.29 3.25
C LYS A 127 -11.30 -27.52 2.61
N ALA A 128 -10.02 -27.39 2.24
CA ALA A 128 -9.27 -28.42 1.52
C ALA A 128 -8.50 -29.39 2.44
N ASP A 129 -8.32 -29.06 3.73
CA ASP A 129 -7.53 -29.87 4.67
C ASP A 129 -8.19 -31.18 5.10
N GLY A 130 -9.44 -31.43 4.68
CA GLY A 130 -10.20 -32.64 5.00
C GLY A 130 -10.70 -32.69 6.44
N ILE A 131 -10.53 -31.65 7.23
CA ILE A 131 -10.98 -31.54 8.62
C ILE A 131 -12.31 -30.79 8.66
N ARG A 132 -13.26 -31.29 9.46
CA ARG A 132 -14.46 -30.51 9.74
C ARG A 132 -14.14 -29.42 10.76
N HIS A 133 -14.16 -28.18 10.33
CA HIS A 133 -14.05 -27.02 11.20
C HIS A 133 -15.42 -26.57 11.71
N GLU A 134 -15.41 -25.94 12.88
CA GLU A 134 -16.59 -25.35 13.51
C GLU A 134 -17.13 -24.19 12.64
N THR A 135 -18.45 -24.12 12.47
CA THR A 135 -19.08 -22.97 11.81
C THR A 135 -19.12 -21.76 12.74
N VAL A 136 -19.34 -20.57 12.19
CA VAL A 136 -19.43 -19.35 13.00
C VAL A 136 -20.61 -19.44 13.99
N GLU A 137 -21.71 -20.09 13.63
CA GLU A 137 -22.87 -20.31 14.47
C GLU A 137 -22.55 -21.25 15.65
N GLU A 138 -21.84 -22.36 15.38
CA GLU A 138 -21.40 -23.30 16.41
C GLU A 138 -20.42 -22.60 17.38
N LEU A 139 -19.48 -21.82 16.85
CA LEU A 139 -18.53 -21.07 17.65
C LEU A 139 -19.26 -20.07 18.56
N ILE A 140 -20.17 -19.25 18.01
CA ILE A 140 -20.95 -18.29 18.79
C ILE A 140 -21.80 -18.99 19.85
N ALA A 141 -22.40 -20.13 19.52
CA ALA A 141 -23.21 -20.92 20.46
C ALA A 141 -22.37 -21.53 21.60
N SER A 142 -21.07 -21.76 21.38
CA SER A 142 -20.15 -22.26 22.40
C SER A 142 -19.69 -21.20 23.39
N LEU A 143 -19.89 -19.90 23.07
CA LEU A 143 -19.52 -18.79 23.94
C LEU A 143 -20.59 -18.57 25.02
N PRO A 144 -20.22 -18.05 26.21
CA PRO A 144 -21.18 -17.69 27.25
C PRO A 144 -22.13 -16.59 26.78
N SER A 145 -23.16 -16.32 27.59
CA SER A 145 -24.07 -15.19 27.35
C SER A 145 -23.28 -13.88 27.21
N GLU A 146 -23.69 -13.03 26.25
CA GLU A 146 -23.09 -11.71 26.06
C GLU A 146 -23.19 -10.87 27.34
N ASP A 147 -22.08 -10.28 27.76
CA ASP A 147 -22.02 -9.41 28.93
C ASP A 147 -21.08 -8.22 28.69
N GLY A 148 -21.67 -7.07 28.44
CA GLY A 148 -20.92 -5.84 28.20
C GLY A 148 -20.72 -5.48 26.73
N ALA A 149 -19.83 -4.54 26.49
CA ALA A 149 -19.41 -4.12 25.14
C ALA A 149 -17.96 -3.65 25.16
N VAL A 150 -17.23 -4.03 24.15
CA VAL A 150 -15.85 -3.55 23.94
C VAL A 150 -15.87 -2.04 23.69
N THR A 151 -15.05 -1.32 24.45
CA THR A 151 -14.84 0.12 24.26
C THR A 151 -13.37 0.40 24.05
N ALA A 152 -12.95 0.50 22.80
CA ALA A 152 -11.56 0.72 22.44
C ALA A 152 -11.42 1.55 21.17
N SER A 153 -10.33 2.30 21.05
CA SER A 153 -9.94 2.95 19.81
C SER A 153 -9.52 1.90 18.78
N ALA A 154 -9.63 2.24 17.49
CA ALA A 154 -9.15 1.41 16.41
C ALA A 154 -7.61 1.29 16.41
N GLN A 155 -7.07 0.27 15.72
CA GLN A 155 -5.67 0.26 15.29
C GLN A 155 -5.50 1.12 14.03
N LEU A 156 -4.26 1.47 13.69
CA LEU A 156 -3.96 2.15 12.43
C LEU A 156 -4.49 1.36 11.23
N PRO A 157 -5.00 2.05 10.19
CA PRO A 157 -5.48 1.35 9.01
C PRO A 157 -4.34 0.58 8.32
N PRO A 158 -4.53 -0.70 7.98
CA PRO A 158 -3.53 -1.41 7.18
C PRO A 158 -3.46 -0.79 5.78
N PRO A 159 -2.26 -0.41 5.29
CA PRO A 159 -2.10 0.16 3.96
C PRO A 159 -2.33 -0.89 2.87
N MET A 160 -2.31 -0.46 1.62
CA MET A 160 -2.26 -1.36 0.46
C MET A 160 -1.01 -2.22 0.49
N SER A 161 -1.12 -3.48 0.06
CA SER A 161 0.02 -4.39 -0.02
C SER A 161 0.91 -4.10 -1.24
N ASP A 162 2.13 -4.64 -1.20
CA ASP A 162 3.09 -4.66 -2.31
C ASP A 162 2.50 -5.17 -3.61
N THR A 163 1.70 -6.23 -3.56
CA THR A 163 1.04 -6.81 -4.73
C THR A 163 0.17 -5.77 -5.45
N ALA A 164 -0.58 -4.98 -4.70
CA ALA A 164 -1.36 -3.89 -5.26
C ALA A 164 -0.47 -2.75 -5.75
N GLY A 165 0.56 -2.38 -4.98
CA GLY A 165 1.50 -1.32 -5.34
C GLY A 165 2.24 -1.62 -6.64
N VAL A 166 2.76 -2.83 -6.80
CA VAL A 166 3.44 -3.26 -8.03
C VAL A 166 2.47 -3.31 -9.21
N SER A 167 1.28 -3.89 -9.02
CA SER A 167 0.29 -3.95 -10.10
C SER A 167 -0.15 -2.56 -10.56
N ASP A 168 -0.26 -1.60 -9.64
CA ASP A 168 -0.64 -0.22 -9.97
C ASP A 168 0.54 0.60 -10.54
N PHE A 169 1.77 0.27 -10.18
CA PHE A 169 2.98 0.90 -10.75
C PHE A 169 3.25 0.45 -12.18
N LEU A 170 3.12 -0.86 -12.46
CA LEU A 170 3.37 -1.42 -13.78
C LEU A 170 2.14 -1.24 -14.69
N GLN A 171 2.10 -0.16 -15.45
CA GLN A 171 0.98 0.21 -16.33
C GLN A 171 1.37 0.23 -17.82
N GLU A 172 2.32 -0.60 -18.22
CA GLU A 172 2.73 -0.75 -19.61
C GLU A 172 1.55 -1.14 -20.52
N ASP A 173 1.35 -0.43 -21.63
CA ASP A 173 0.30 -0.74 -22.58
C ASP A 173 0.51 -2.13 -23.21
N GLY A 174 -0.53 -2.95 -23.18
CA GLY A 174 -0.49 -4.32 -23.70
C GLY A 174 0.19 -5.30 -22.77
N ALA A 175 0.31 -4.98 -21.48
CA ALA A 175 0.72 -5.90 -20.43
C ALA A 175 -0.49 -6.59 -19.80
N ALA A 176 -0.29 -7.84 -19.34
CA ALA A 176 -1.20 -8.54 -18.44
C ALA A 176 -0.53 -8.77 -17.09
N HIS A 177 -1.30 -8.69 -16.03
CA HIS A 177 -0.87 -9.00 -14.67
C HIS A 177 -1.49 -10.33 -14.24
N VAL A 178 -0.66 -11.30 -13.93
CA VAL A 178 -1.09 -12.62 -13.45
C VAL A 178 -0.73 -12.75 -11.98
N LEU A 179 -1.74 -12.71 -11.12
CA LEU A 179 -1.58 -12.90 -9.69
C LEU A 179 -1.82 -14.37 -9.34
N VAL A 180 -0.80 -15.06 -8.88
CA VAL A 180 -0.93 -16.42 -8.33
C VAL A 180 -1.35 -16.31 -6.87
N THR A 181 -2.56 -16.80 -6.55
CA THR A 181 -3.17 -16.50 -5.25
C THR A 181 -4.27 -17.49 -4.84
N PRO A 182 -4.41 -17.83 -3.57
CA PRO A 182 -5.66 -18.40 -3.05
C PRO A 182 -6.83 -17.44 -3.29
N SER A 183 -8.02 -17.99 -3.49
CA SER A 183 -9.21 -17.20 -3.86
C SER A 183 -9.52 -16.02 -2.92
N GLY A 184 -9.13 -16.09 -1.65
CA GLY A 184 -9.36 -15.05 -0.65
C GLY A 184 -8.51 -13.79 -0.85
N CYS A 185 -7.23 -13.94 -1.21
CA CYS A 185 -6.30 -12.81 -1.32
C CYS A 185 -6.58 -11.90 -2.53
N ARG A 186 -7.24 -12.41 -3.59
CA ARG A 186 -7.67 -11.57 -4.72
C ARG A 186 -8.58 -10.42 -4.31
N ASN A 187 -9.31 -10.56 -3.20
CA ASN A 187 -10.27 -9.56 -2.74
C ASN A 187 -9.61 -8.23 -2.38
N ALA A 188 -8.37 -8.26 -1.94
CA ALA A 188 -7.61 -7.05 -1.65
C ALA A 188 -7.34 -6.20 -2.90
N LEU A 189 -7.26 -6.81 -4.08
CA LEU A 189 -7.04 -6.11 -5.34
C LEU A 189 -8.34 -5.63 -6.00
N VAL A 190 -9.45 -6.37 -5.81
CA VAL A 190 -10.65 -6.23 -6.63
C VAL A 190 -11.63 -5.16 -6.12
N ARG A 191 -11.76 -4.99 -4.82
CA ARG A 191 -12.96 -4.31 -4.29
C ARG A 191 -12.72 -2.88 -3.85
N MET A 192 -11.50 -2.50 -3.64
CA MET A 192 -11.25 -1.29 -2.87
C MET A 192 -10.35 -0.30 -3.55
N ASP A 193 -9.60 -0.69 -4.53
CA ASP A 193 -8.42 0.11 -4.61
C ASP A 193 -7.93 0.55 -5.99
N THR A 194 -7.91 -0.24 -7.01
CA THR A 194 -7.22 0.22 -8.22
C THR A 194 -7.71 -0.44 -9.49
N MET A 195 -8.45 -1.52 -9.33
CA MET A 195 -8.66 -2.48 -10.40
C MET A 195 -10.05 -2.44 -11.02
N SER A 196 -10.96 -1.57 -10.56
CA SER A 196 -12.34 -1.55 -11.04
C SER A 196 -12.49 -1.26 -12.54
N GLU A 197 -11.47 -0.67 -13.15
CA GLU A 197 -11.45 -0.31 -14.56
C GLU A 197 -10.43 -1.08 -15.41
N ARG A 198 -9.57 -1.90 -14.78
CA ARG A 198 -8.53 -2.67 -15.49
C ARG A 198 -9.04 -4.02 -15.92
N SER A 199 -8.92 -4.32 -17.23
CA SER A 199 -9.30 -5.61 -17.82
C SER A 199 -8.13 -6.58 -18.01
N ASP A 200 -6.92 -6.18 -17.62
CA ASP A 200 -5.64 -6.84 -17.85
C ASP A 200 -5.09 -7.58 -16.62
N VAL A 201 -5.85 -7.65 -15.53
CA VAL A 201 -5.45 -8.33 -14.29
C VAL A 201 -6.18 -9.65 -14.14
N TYR A 202 -5.43 -10.72 -13.92
CA TYR A 202 -5.91 -12.10 -13.84
C TYR A 202 -5.50 -12.74 -12.52
N ALA A 203 -6.43 -13.44 -11.85
CA ALA A 203 -6.10 -14.33 -10.76
C ALA A 203 -5.94 -15.76 -11.27
N LEU A 204 -4.80 -16.34 -10.99
CA LEU A 204 -4.56 -17.77 -11.08
C LEU A 204 -4.78 -18.36 -9.69
N ILE A 205 -5.82 -19.19 -9.57
CA ILE A 205 -6.23 -19.76 -8.29
C ILE A 205 -5.85 -21.24 -8.27
N PRO A 206 -4.77 -21.61 -7.56
CA PRO A 206 -4.37 -23.01 -7.45
C PRO A 206 -5.47 -23.86 -6.82
N GLN A 207 -5.58 -25.10 -7.26
CA GLN A 207 -6.47 -26.11 -6.69
C GLN A 207 -5.82 -26.76 -5.47
N ALA A 208 -6.56 -27.59 -4.73
CA ALA A 208 -6.04 -28.24 -3.53
C ALA A 208 -4.83 -29.13 -3.83
N GLU A 209 -4.83 -29.78 -4.98
CA GLU A 209 -3.74 -30.66 -5.45
C GLU A 209 -2.46 -29.86 -5.72
N ASP A 210 -2.57 -28.65 -6.26
CA ASP A 210 -1.41 -27.79 -6.57
C ASP A 210 -0.61 -27.42 -5.31
N TYR A 211 -1.29 -27.27 -4.16
CA TYR A 211 -0.60 -27.02 -2.88
C TYR A 211 0.17 -28.23 -2.33
N ILE A 212 -0.07 -29.41 -2.86
CA ILE A 212 0.60 -30.66 -2.47
C ILE A 212 1.72 -31.02 -3.46
N PHE A 213 1.46 -30.86 -4.75
CA PHE A 213 2.35 -31.32 -5.82
C PHE A 213 3.20 -30.23 -6.45
N GLY A 214 2.91 -28.94 -6.15
CA GLY A 214 3.54 -27.75 -6.73
C GLY A 214 2.57 -26.96 -7.59
N ILE A 215 2.69 -25.65 -7.53
CA ILE A 215 1.80 -24.69 -8.23
C ILE A 215 2.29 -24.45 -9.67
N GLU A 216 3.55 -24.74 -9.93
CA GLU A 216 4.30 -24.33 -11.12
C GLU A 216 3.71 -24.84 -12.42
N GLU A 217 3.28 -26.12 -12.46
CA GLU A 217 2.73 -26.73 -13.67
C GLU A 217 1.42 -26.06 -14.09
N THR A 218 0.51 -25.91 -13.16
CA THR A 218 -0.77 -25.20 -13.39
C THR A 218 -0.53 -23.74 -13.73
N ALA A 219 0.39 -23.07 -13.05
CA ALA A 219 0.71 -21.67 -13.31
C ALA A 219 1.32 -21.48 -14.71
N ALA A 220 2.23 -22.34 -15.13
CA ALA A 220 2.83 -22.31 -16.47
C ALA A 220 1.78 -22.57 -17.55
N ALA A 221 0.95 -23.59 -17.40
CA ALA A 221 -0.09 -23.93 -18.37
C ALA A 221 -1.10 -22.79 -18.57
N GLU A 222 -1.60 -22.21 -17.48
CA GLU A 222 -2.57 -21.11 -17.53
C GLU A 222 -1.96 -19.80 -18.08
N THR A 223 -0.71 -19.49 -17.69
CA THR A 223 -0.01 -18.29 -18.17
C THR A 223 0.35 -18.41 -19.64
N GLY A 224 0.83 -19.58 -20.07
CA GLY A 224 1.08 -19.89 -21.48
C GLY A 224 -0.20 -19.79 -22.33
N ALA A 225 -1.32 -20.31 -21.82
CA ALA A 225 -2.61 -20.19 -22.50
C ALA A 225 -3.06 -18.71 -22.65
N LEU A 226 -2.82 -17.86 -21.65
CA LEU A 226 -3.08 -16.43 -21.74
C LEU A 226 -2.19 -15.77 -22.80
N ALA A 227 -0.88 -16.05 -22.80
CA ALA A 227 0.07 -15.53 -23.77
C ALA A 227 -0.28 -15.97 -25.20
N ALA A 228 -0.69 -17.22 -25.39
CA ALA A 228 -1.10 -17.77 -26.68
C ALA A 228 -2.30 -17.05 -27.32
N THR A 229 -3.07 -16.28 -26.54
CA THR A 229 -4.15 -15.46 -27.12
C THR A 229 -3.65 -14.35 -28.04
N GLY A 230 -2.36 -13.95 -27.92
CA GLY A 230 -1.78 -12.83 -28.65
C GLY A 230 -2.34 -11.45 -28.25
N ALA A 231 -3.12 -11.38 -27.16
CA ALA A 231 -3.71 -10.13 -26.68
C ALA A 231 -2.70 -9.24 -25.96
N TYR A 232 -1.62 -9.83 -25.44
CA TYR A 232 -0.63 -9.16 -24.60
C TYR A 232 0.78 -9.30 -25.15
N ARG A 233 1.58 -8.25 -24.96
CA ARG A 233 3.01 -8.23 -25.32
C ARG A 233 3.89 -8.55 -24.12
N THR A 234 3.41 -8.24 -22.93
CA THR A 234 4.13 -8.44 -21.67
C THR A 234 3.21 -9.15 -20.67
N VAL A 235 3.78 -10.05 -19.87
CA VAL A 235 3.12 -10.68 -18.74
C VAL A 235 3.93 -10.39 -17.48
N HIS A 236 3.30 -9.73 -16.52
CA HIS A 236 3.83 -9.53 -15.16
C HIS A 236 3.27 -10.59 -14.22
N LEU A 237 4.15 -11.43 -13.69
CA LEU A 237 3.79 -12.45 -12.71
C LEU A 237 3.93 -11.86 -11.30
N LEU A 238 2.86 -11.93 -10.52
CA LEU A 238 2.76 -11.46 -9.14
C LEU A 238 2.43 -12.63 -8.23
N SER A 239 2.93 -12.61 -7.00
CA SER A 239 2.63 -13.61 -5.98
C SER A 239 1.88 -13.00 -4.80
N SER A 240 1.12 -13.85 -4.11
CA SER A 240 0.52 -13.58 -2.81
C SER A 240 1.23 -14.41 -1.72
N PRO A 241 0.91 -14.26 -0.42
CA PRO A 241 1.68 -14.88 0.65
C PRO A 241 1.86 -16.40 0.54
N VAL A 242 0.87 -17.13 0.06
CA VAL A 242 0.96 -18.59 0.01
C VAL A 242 1.95 -19.08 -1.05
N PRO A 243 1.85 -18.70 -2.33
CA PRO A 243 2.85 -19.08 -3.33
C PRO A 243 4.27 -18.57 -2.99
N ALA A 244 4.38 -17.37 -2.43
CA ALA A 244 5.66 -16.82 -1.99
C ALA A 244 6.27 -17.66 -0.85
N PHE A 245 5.48 -18.03 0.15
CA PHE A 245 5.92 -18.86 1.27
C PHE A 245 6.30 -20.28 0.84
N MET A 246 5.60 -20.84 -0.17
CA MET A 246 5.91 -22.14 -0.76
C MET A 246 7.15 -22.08 -1.68
N ALA A 247 7.77 -20.90 -1.85
CA ALA A 247 8.89 -20.66 -2.74
C ALA A 247 8.61 -21.15 -4.18
N MET A 248 7.43 -20.80 -4.70
CA MET A 248 7.03 -21.16 -6.08
C MET A 248 8.09 -20.74 -7.08
N GLU A 249 8.56 -21.67 -7.88
CA GLU A 249 9.50 -21.44 -8.96
C GLU A 249 8.84 -20.65 -10.10
N THR A 250 9.34 -19.43 -10.38
CA THR A 250 8.74 -18.58 -11.40
C THR A 250 9.24 -18.89 -12.82
N THR A 251 10.44 -19.43 -12.96
CA THR A 251 11.08 -19.70 -14.25
C THR A 251 10.21 -20.48 -15.24
N PRO A 252 9.57 -21.62 -14.87
CA PRO A 252 8.72 -22.36 -15.80
C PRO A 252 7.51 -21.54 -16.26
N VAL A 253 6.97 -20.68 -15.37
CA VAL A 253 5.80 -19.85 -15.66
C VAL A 253 6.17 -18.74 -16.66
N LEU A 254 7.33 -18.11 -16.49
CA LEU A 254 7.83 -17.08 -17.41
C LEU A 254 8.15 -17.68 -18.77
N GLN A 255 8.84 -18.82 -18.83
CA GLN A 255 9.15 -19.53 -20.07
C GLN A 255 7.90 -19.89 -20.87
N ALA A 256 6.84 -20.33 -20.20
CA ALA A 256 5.58 -20.63 -20.88
C ALA A 256 4.94 -19.42 -21.58
N ALA A 257 5.12 -18.20 -21.05
CA ALA A 257 4.68 -16.99 -21.75
C ALA A 257 5.64 -16.61 -22.90
N GLU A 258 6.94 -16.76 -22.70
CA GLU A 258 7.98 -16.43 -23.69
C GLU A 258 7.92 -17.34 -24.93
N GLU A 259 7.54 -18.61 -24.77
CA GLU A 259 7.29 -19.54 -25.88
C GLU A 259 6.22 -19.04 -26.86
N HIS A 260 5.33 -18.16 -26.39
CA HIS A 260 4.29 -17.52 -27.22
C HIS A 260 4.65 -16.09 -27.64
N GLY A 261 5.92 -15.67 -27.48
CA GLY A 261 6.42 -14.38 -27.91
C GLY A 261 6.07 -13.20 -27.00
N CYS A 262 5.59 -13.46 -25.77
CA CYS A 262 5.41 -12.44 -24.76
C CYS A 262 6.72 -12.21 -23.99
N ARG A 263 7.03 -10.96 -23.66
CA ARG A 263 8.02 -10.67 -22.61
C ARG A 263 7.40 -11.08 -21.27
N ALA A 264 8.14 -11.77 -20.43
CA ALA A 264 7.64 -12.21 -19.12
C ALA A 264 8.56 -11.73 -18.00
N CYS A 265 7.97 -11.17 -16.94
CA CYS A 265 8.69 -10.64 -15.80
C CYS A 265 8.00 -11.07 -14.50
N ALA A 266 8.75 -11.62 -13.54
CA ALA A 266 8.23 -11.84 -12.20
C ALA A 266 8.61 -10.65 -11.30
N SER A 267 7.63 -10.13 -10.58
CA SER A 267 7.88 -9.13 -9.53
C SER A 267 7.83 -9.79 -8.17
N PRO A 268 8.80 -9.52 -7.29
CA PRO A 268 8.89 -10.15 -5.98
C PRO A 268 7.84 -9.56 -5.02
N THR A 269 6.59 -9.97 -5.18
CA THR A 269 5.49 -9.62 -4.28
C THR A 269 5.17 -10.80 -3.38
N ASP A 270 4.81 -10.52 -2.13
CA ASP A 270 4.52 -11.54 -1.14
C ASP A 270 3.30 -11.22 -0.24
N GLY A 271 2.78 -9.99 -0.34
CA GLY A 271 1.63 -9.54 0.43
C GLY A 271 1.92 -9.23 1.90
N PHE A 272 3.19 -9.26 2.34
CA PHE A 272 3.62 -8.86 3.68
C PHE A 272 4.03 -7.40 3.74
N HIS A 273 4.60 -6.88 2.66
CA HIS A 273 5.07 -5.51 2.53
C HIS A 273 3.95 -4.58 2.04
N ASP A 274 4.15 -3.28 2.22
CA ASP A 274 3.20 -2.28 1.72
C ASP A 274 3.48 -1.87 0.25
N ALA A 275 2.53 -1.15 -0.33
CA ALA A 275 2.56 -0.77 -1.73
C ALA A 275 3.73 0.16 -2.09
N VAL A 276 4.21 0.98 -1.15
CA VAL A 276 5.35 1.88 -1.39
C VAL A 276 6.61 1.08 -1.58
N TYR A 277 6.85 0.10 -0.70
CA TYR A 277 7.99 -0.80 -0.81
C TYR A 277 7.93 -1.63 -2.10
N GLY A 278 6.80 -2.28 -2.39
CA GLY A 278 6.64 -3.08 -3.60
C GLY A 278 6.90 -2.28 -4.87
N ALA A 279 6.33 -1.08 -4.98
CA ALA A 279 6.56 -0.19 -6.13
C ALA A 279 8.02 0.28 -6.22
N ALA A 280 8.70 0.51 -5.07
CA ALA A 280 10.11 0.92 -5.05
C ALA A 280 11.04 -0.19 -5.57
N GLU A 281 10.82 -1.43 -5.17
CA GLU A 281 11.58 -2.59 -5.67
C GLU A 281 11.33 -2.81 -7.17
N ALA A 282 10.09 -2.70 -7.63
CA ALA A 282 9.76 -2.81 -9.04
C ALA A 282 10.41 -1.68 -9.87
N ALA A 283 10.41 -0.44 -9.37
CA ALA A 283 11.03 0.70 -10.03
C ALA A 283 12.55 0.55 -10.13
N LEU A 284 13.20 0.12 -9.05
CA LEU A 284 14.65 -0.11 -9.03
C LEU A 284 15.04 -1.19 -10.04
N ARG A 285 14.35 -2.31 -10.03
CA ARG A 285 14.61 -3.41 -10.95
C ARG A 285 14.41 -3.01 -12.41
N LEU A 286 13.31 -2.32 -12.73
CA LEU A 286 13.01 -1.83 -14.07
C LEU A 286 14.14 -0.92 -14.60
N VAL A 287 14.64 -0.01 -13.75
CA VAL A 287 15.73 0.90 -14.13
C VAL A 287 17.05 0.16 -14.31
N GLN A 288 17.38 -0.81 -13.45
CA GLN A 288 18.58 -1.61 -13.57
C GLN A 288 18.60 -2.46 -14.84
N GLU A 289 17.46 -3.13 -15.15
CA GLU A 289 17.31 -3.91 -16.39
C GLU A 289 17.42 -3.03 -17.64
N ALA A 290 16.85 -1.82 -17.61
CA ALA A 290 16.94 -0.89 -18.72
C ALA A 290 18.39 -0.38 -18.94
N ALA A 291 19.13 -0.16 -17.86
CA ALA A 291 20.47 0.41 -17.90
C ALA A 291 21.49 -0.47 -18.66
N ASP A 292 21.32 -1.78 -18.64
CA ASP A 292 22.17 -2.71 -19.39
C ASP A 292 22.12 -2.48 -20.91
N GLY A 293 21.03 -1.89 -21.41
CA GLY A 293 20.83 -1.58 -22.84
C GLY A 293 21.26 -0.18 -23.28
N TRP A 294 21.62 0.72 -22.37
CA TRP A 294 21.92 2.11 -22.70
C TRP A 294 23.30 2.26 -23.36
N ARG A 295 23.33 2.96 -24.49
CA ARG A 295 24.56 3.24 -25.23
C ARG A 295 25.00 4.70 -25.17
N GLU A 296 24.02 5.62 -25.01
CA GLU A 296 24.27 7.06 -25.02
C GLU A 296 23.38 7.76 -23.97
N ALA A 297 23.78 8.98 -23.57
CA ALA A 297 22.94 9.85 -22.76
C ALA A 297 21.86 10.47 -23.65
N GLY A 298 20.61 10.27 -23.28
CA GLY A 298 19.46 10.86 -23.97
C GLY A 298 19.05 12.23 -23.40
N ARG A 299 17.94 12.74 -23.91
CA ARG A 299 17.25 13.92 -23.37
C ARG A 299 15.97 13.54 -22.63
N THR A 300 15.90 12.34 -22.10
CA THR A 300 14.73 11.84 -21.38
C THR A 300 14.68 12.41 -19.97
N ALA A 301 13.54 13.00 -19.60
CA ALA A 301 13.16 13.28 -18.22
C ALA A 301 12.38 12.06 -17.70
N LEU A 302 12.95 11.35 -16.75
CA LEU A 302 12.34 10.16 -16.17
C LEU A 302 11.52 10.53 -14.91
N ILE A 303 10.23 10.28 -14.94
CA ILE A 303 9.34 10.41 -13.76
C ILE A 303 9.39 9.10 -12.99
N LEU A 304 9.86 9.15 -11.73
CA LEU A 304 9.95 8.01 -10.82
C LEU A 304 9.02 8.15 -9.62
N GLY A 305 8.44 7.01 -9.21
CA GLY A 305 7.54 6.92 -8.06
C GLY A 305 6.09 7.29 -8.39
N TYR A 306 5.75 7.47 -9.66
CA TYR A 306 4.37 7.67 -10.07
C TYR A 306 3.62 6.33 -10.11
N SER A 307 2.46 6.32 -9.47
CA SER A 307 1.35 5.41 -9.78
C SER A 307 0.03 6.08 -9.34
N PRO A 308 -1.10 5.72 -9.94
CA PRO A 308 -2.40 6.27 -9.52
C PRO A 308 -2.69 6.08 -8.02
N LEU A 309 -2.28 4.94 -7.47
CA LEU A 309 -2.45 4.63 -6.05
C LEU A 309 -1.65 5.55 -5.13
N LEU A 310 -0.38 5.79 -5.46
CA LEU A 310 0.57 6.48 -4.58
C LEU A 310 0.59 7.98 -4.80
N PHE A 311 0.36 8.44 -6.02
CA PHE A 311 0.49 9.85 -6.39
C PHE A 311 -0.85 10.49 -6.75
N GLY A 312 -1.74 9.76 -7.42
CA GLY A 312 -3.05 10.22 -7.87
C GLY A 312 -3.23 10.21 -9.39
N ASP A 313 -4.27 10.91 -9.86
CA ASP A 313 -4.66 10.90 -11.27
C ASP A 313 -3.52 11.36 -12.20
N MET A 314 -3.38 10.66 -13.32
CA MET A 314 -2.41 10.95 -14.39
C MET A 314 -2.56 12.37 -14.96
N ALA A 315 -3.77 12.89 -15.06
CA ALA A 315 -4.06 14.24 -15.57
C ALA A 315 -3.33 15.35 -14.77
N GLN A 316 -2.93 15.05 -13.53
CA GLN A 316 -2.12 15.99 -12.73
C GLN A 316 -0.72 16.19 -13.27
N LEU A 317 -0.20 15.26 -14.06
CA LEU A 317 1.11 15.34 -14.68
C LEU A 317 1.10 16.09 -16.02
N ASP A 318 -0.06 16.38 -16.63
CA ASP A 318 -0.15 16.98 -17.97
C ASP A 318 0.64 18.31 -18.06
N THR A 319 0.37 19.25 -17.16
CA THR A 319 1.08 20.54 -17.14
C THR A 319 2.59 20.40 -16.87
N PRO A 320 3.07 19.60 -15.91
CA PRO A 320 4.49 19.28 -15.76
C PRO A 320 5.11 18.63 -17.00
N ILE A 321 4.44 17.68 -17.62
CA ILE A 321 4.90 17.01 -18.84
C ILE A 321 5.04 18.01 -20.00
N ASP A 322 4.06 18.89 -20.20
CA ASP A 322 4.11 19.95 -21.22
C ASP A 322 5.34 20.85 -21.01
N PHE A 323 5.63 21.22 -19.75
CA PHE A 323 6.80 22.03 -19.44
C PHE A 323 8.11 21.30 -19.73
N LEU A 324 8.25 20.05 -19.31
CA LEU A 324 9.45 19.22 -19.59
C LEU A 324 9.64 19.05 -21.10
N THR A 325 8.56 18.83 -21.84
CA THR A 325 8.59 18.75 -23.31
C THR A 325 9.01 20.07 -23.93
N ALA A 326 8.50 21.20 -23.45
CA ALA A 326 8.92 22.54 -23.89
C ALA A 326 10.41 22.83 -23.60
N CYS A 327 10.98 22.22 -22.54
CA CYS A 327 12.42 22.23 -22.26
C CYS A 327 13.23 21.32 -23.20
N GLY A 328 12.61 20.63 -24.14
CA GLY A 328 13.23 19.74 -25.12
C GLY A 328 13.56 18.35 -24.56
N CYS A 329 12.86 17.91 -23.50
CA CYS A 329 12.96 16.57 -22.99
C CYS A 329 11.94 15.64 -23.63
N ASN A 330 12.32 14.39 -23.86
CA ASN A 330 11.36 13.29 -23.97
C ASN A 330 10.93 12.93 -22.55
N VAL A 331 9.63 12.77 -22.29
CA VAL A 331 9.17 12.38 -20.95
C VAL A 331 8.88 10.89 -20.94
N CYS A 332 9.41 10.20 -19.94
CA CYS A 332 9.21 8.78 -19.70
C CYS A 332 8.69 8.59 -18.27
N ILE A 333 7.59 7.89 -18.10
CA ILE A 333 7.05 7.52 -16.79
C ILE A 333 7.43 6.07 -16.52
N ALA A 334 8.22 5.86 -15.47
CA ALA A 334 8.64 4.52 -15.08
C ALA A 334 7.44 3.61 -14.78
N GLY A 335 7.51 2.37 -15.26
CA GLY A 335 6.41 1.39 -15.13
C GLY A 335 5.32 1.51 -16.20
N ARG A 336 5.30 2.60 -16.99
CA ARG A 336 4.38 2.80 -18.09
C ARG A 336 5.09 2.82 -19.44
N ASP A 337 6.15 3.61 -19.53
CA ASP A 337 6.87 3.84 -20.78
C ASP A 337 8.20 3.06 -20.81
N ALA A 338 8.63 2.64 -21.98
CA ALA A 338 9.90 1.94 -22.14
C ALA A 338 11.09 2.91 -21.96
N LEU A 339 11.96 2.62 -21.03
CA LEU A 339 13.16 3.40 -20.76
C LEU A 339 14.32 2.89 -21.65
N THR A 340 14.52 3.52 -22.82
CA THR A 340 15.44 3.05 -23.86
C THR A 340 16.79 3.75 -23.88
N GLU A 341 16.96 4.83 -23.13
CA GLU A 341 18.19 5.64 -23.07
C GLU A 341 18.47 6.11 -21.63
N ARG A 342 19.70 6.47 -21.33
CA ARG A 342 20.06 7.05 -20.03
C ARG A 342 19.36 8.40 -19.85
N PRO A 343 18.57 8.60 -18.79
CA PRO A 343 17.86 9.86 -18.56
C PRO A 343 18.83 11.05 -18.39
N ALA A 344 18.42 12.24 -18.86
CA ALA A 344 19.11 13.50 -18.58
C ALA A 344 18.83 13.99 -17.15
N LEU A 345 17.63 13.66 -16.62
CA LEU A 345 17.24 13.94 -15.24
C LEU A 345 16.20 12.93 -14.77
N VAL A 346 16.12 12.78 -13.46
CA VAL A 346 15.01 12.10 -12.76
C VAL A 346 14.16 13.16 -12.07
N TRP A 347 12.85 13.11 -12.29
CA TRP A 347 11.89 13.81 -11.46
C TRP A 347 11.24 12.78 -10.52
N LEU A 348 11.61 12.84 -9.24
CA LEU A 348 11.14 11.96 -8.19
C LEU A 348 9.86 12.53 -7.58
N VAL A 349 8.73 11.82 -7.72
CA VAL A 349 7.42 12.33 -7.32
C VAL A 349 6.88 11.69 -6.03
N SER A 350 7.40 10.53 -5.63
CA SER A 350 7.09 9.88 -4.35
C SER A 350 8.24 9.02 -3.86
N ALA A 351 8.19 8.62 -2.60
CA ALA A 351 9.19 7.74 -1.98
C ALA A 351 9.34 6.38 -2.68
N ALA A 352 8.31 5.92 -3.40
CA ALA A 352 8.39 4.69 -4.20
C ALA A 352 9.43 4.73 -5.32
N GLY A 353 9.88 5.93 -5.74
CA GLY A 353 10.95 6.07 -6.74
C GLY A 353 12.34 6.24 -6.15
N VAL A 354 12.50 6.36 -4.81
CA VAL A 354 13.75 6.85 -4.21
C VAL A 354 14.93 5.91 -4.43
N SER A 355 14.77 4.61 -4.27
CA SER A 355 15.84 3.62 -4.47
C SER A 355 16.37 3.63 -5.91
N ALA A 356 15.47 3.73 -6.89
CA ALA A 356 15.81 3.83 -8.30
C ALA A 356 16.51 5.17 -8.62
N ALA A 357 16.01 6.28 -8.04
CA ALA A 357 16.62 7.61 -8.21
C ALA A 357 18.03 7.67 -7.62
N GLU A 358 18.24 7.13 -6.42
CA GLU A 358 19.56 7.07 -5.79
C GLU A 358 20.52 6.18 -6.57
N TRP A 359 20.07 5.04 -7.07
CA TRP A 359 20.87 4.17 -7.91
C TRP A 359 21.30 4.90 -9.20
N LEU A 360 20.36 5.55 -9.92
CA LEU A 360 20.65 6.35 -11.11
C LEU A 360 21.63 7.50 -10.84
N HIS A 361 21.46 8.17 -9.72
CA HIS A 361 22.37 9.25 -9.33
C HIS A 361 23.78 8.72 -9.07
N ARG A 362 23.92 7.66 -8.29
CA ARG A 362 25.21 7.11 -7.87
C ARG A 362 25.94 6.39 -9.01
N GLU A 363 25.25 5.52 -9.74
CA GLU A 363 25.88 4.65 -10.74
C GLU A 363 25.96 5.31 -12.13
N CYS A 364 25.00 6.17 -12.46
CA CYS A 364 24.89 6.78 -13.78
C CYS A 364 25.13 8.30 -13.78
N GLY A 365 25.28 8.93 -12.61
CA GLY A 365 25.47 10.38 -12.49
C GLY A 365 24.25 11.21 -12.92
N VAL A 366 23.03 10.62 -12.92
CA VAL A 366 21.83 11.32 -13.32
C VAL A 366 21.38 12.25 -12.19
N PRO A 367 21.12 13.55 -12.47
CA PRO A 367 20.61 14.48 -11.46
C PRO A 367 19.15 14.14 -11.09
N VAL A 368 18.81 14.36 -9.81
CA VAL A 368 17.49 14.07 -9.26
C VAL A 368 16.84 15.36 -8.77
N VAL A 369 15.63 15.63 -9.26
CA VAL A 369 14.76 16.73 -8.83
C VAL A 369 13.67 16.13 -7.94
N ARG A 370 13.51 16.64 -6.71
CA ARG A 370 12.57 16.12 -5.70
C ARG A 370 11.41 17.07 -5.41
N SER A 371 11.47 18.30 -5.92
CA SER A 371 10.40 19.28 -5.72
C SER A 371 9.16 18.95 -6.55
N LEU A 372 7.98 19.30 -6.01
CA LEU A 372 6.71 19.17 -6.74
C LEU A 372 6.15 20.55 -7.09
N PRO A 373 5.55 20.72 -8.28
CA PRO A 373 5.03 22.01 -8.77
C PRO A 373 3.69 22.40 -8.11
N LEU A 374 3.66 22.49 -6.78
CA LEU A 374 2.47 22.74 -6.00
C LEU A 374 2.24 24.22 -5.77
N GLY A 375 1.10 24.75 -6.22
CA GLY A 375 0.80 26.17 -6.18
C GLY A 375 1.75 27.01 -7.03
N ASP A 376 1.62 28.34 -7.03
CA ASP A 376 2.45 29.23 -7.86
C ASP A 376 3.91 29.22 -7.41
N ALA A 377 4.14 29.26 -6.10
CA ALA A 377 5.48 29.22 -5.54
C ALA A 377 6.21 27.91 -5.86
N GLY A 378 5.55 26.78 -5.64
CA GLY A 378 6.11 25.46 -5.95
C GLY A 378 6.38 25.29 -7.45
N ARG A 379 5.46 25.73 -8.32
CA ARG A 379 5.67 25.71 -9.78
C ARG A 379 6.90 26.51 -10.20
N THR A 380 7.07 27.70 -9.64
CA THR A 380 8.21 28.56 -9.95
C THR A 380 9.52 27.92 -9.49
N ALA A 381 9.56 27.40 -8.27
CA ALA A 381 10.75 26.73 -7.72
C ALA A 381 11.11 25.48 -8.53
N TRP A 382 10.13 24.61 -8.81
CA TRP A 382 10.31 23.41 -9.59
C TRP A 382 10.83 23.68 -11.01
N ARG A 383 10.25 24.68 -11.71
CA ARG A 383 10.73 25.09 -13.04
C ARG A 383 12.16 25.61 -13.03
N ALA A 384 12.51 26.38 -12.01
CA ALA A 384 13.87 26.89 -11.86
C ALA A 384 14.88 25.75 -11.61
N GLU A 385 14.52 24.76 -10.80
CA GLU A 385 15.35 23.58 -10.53
C GLU A 385 15.56 22.75 -11.80
N ILE A 386 14.48 22.45 -12.56
CA ILE A 386 14.57 21.76 -13.86
C ILE A 386 15.45 22.54 -14.84
N ALA A 387 15.27 23.86 -14.97
CA ALA A 387 16.07 24.70 -15.85
C ALA A 387 17.55 24.66 -15.47
N ALA A 388 17.87 24.73 -14.18
CA ALA A 388 19.25 24.65 -13.69
C ALA A 388 19.89 23.29 -14.01
N VAL A 389 19.17 22.19 -13.79
CA VAL A 389 19.64 20.82 -14.10
C VAL A 389 19.90 20.67 -15.59
N LEU A 390 19.05 21.21 -16.45
CA LEU A 390 19.18 21.14 -17.91
C LEU A 390 20.13 22.18 -18.51
N GLY A 391 20.70 23.08 -17.69
CA GLY A 391 21.57 24.16 -18.17
C GLY A 391 20.81 25.21 -19.01
N LEU A 392 19.51 25.37 -18.77
CA LEU A 392 18.66 26.35 -19.46
C LEU A 392 18.65 27.70 -18.71
N PRO A 393 18.45 28.82 -19.42
CA PRO A 393 18.25 30.11 -18.76
C PRO A 393 17.02 30.04 -17.84
N SER A 394 17.17 30.44 -16.59
CA SER A 394 15.99 30.55 -15.69
C SER A 394 15.19 31.81 -16.10
N GLU A 395 13.95 31.60 -16.53
CA GLU A 395 13.01 32.72 -16.68
C GLU A 395 12.50 33.13 -15.28
N GLY A 396 13.00 34.24 -14.77
CA GLY A 396 12.43 34.93 -13.63
C GLY A 396 13.29 34.92 -12.36
N THR A 397 13.58 36.08 -11.87
CA THR A 397 13.97 36.34 -10.48
C THR A 397 12.87 35.80 -9.56
N PHE A 398 13.26 34.97 -8.57
CA PHE A 398 12.40 34.68 -7.44
C PHE A 398 11.90 36.02 -6.87
N ALA A 399 10.63 36.36 -7.11
CA ALA A 399 10.00 37.38 -6.30
C ALA A 399 10.06 36.81 -4.87
N GLU A 400 10.82 37.44 -3.99
CA GLU A 400 10.66 37.27 -2.56
C GLU A 400 9.17 37.49 -2.29
N GLN A 401 8.43 36.42 -2.11
CA GLN A 401 7.05 36.55 -1.68
C GLN A 401 7.13 37.26 -0.33
N THR A 402 6.59 38.46 -0.29
CA THR A 402 6.36 39.20 0.96
C THR A 402 5.62 38.21 1.87
N ALA A 403 6.33 37.76 2.90
CA ALA A 403 5.74 36.90 3.93
C ALA A 403 4.47 37.62 4.41
N GLY A 404 3.32 36.99 4.20
CA GLY A 404 2.10 37.41 4.85
C GLY A 404 2.32 37.44 6.37
N ASP A 405 1.38 37.96 7.13
CA ASP A 405 1.47 37.97 8.60
C ASP A 405 1.86 36.59 9.10
N VAL A 406 2.91 36.50 9.92
CA VAL A 406 3.42 35.25 10.49
C VAL A 406 2.32 34.60 11.29
N ARG A 407 1.99 33.35 10.94
CA ARG A 407 0.95 32.54 11.59
C ARG A 407 1.57 31.61 12.63
N ALA A 408 1.00 31.64 13.81
CA ALA A 408 1.48 30.83 14.93
C ALA A 408 0.95 29.39 14.95
N ASP A 409 -0.05 29.08 14.11
CA ASP A 409 -0.69 27.75 14.07
C ASP A 409 0.33 26.63 13.83
N LYS A 410 0.21 25.58 14.62
CA LYS A 410 1.01 24.35 14.48
C LYS A 410 0.31 23.40 13.52
N ILE A 411 0.90 23.19 12.36
CA ILE A 411 0.35 22.31 11.32
C ILE A 411 1.14 21.01 11.30
N LEU A 412 0.43 19.88 11.36
CA LEU A 412 0.99 18.55 11.14
C LEU A 412 0.55 18.05 9.76
N ILE A 413 1.52 17.70 8.90
CA ILE A 413 1.27 17.11 7.58
C ILE A 413 1.62 15.63 7.67
N ILE A 414 0.67 14.75 7.37
CA ILE A 414 0.89 13.29 7.33
C ILE A 414 0.69 12.83 5.89
N ALA A 415 1.79 12.61 5.18
CA ALA A 415 1.80 12.23 3.77
C ALA A 415 3.14 11.57 3.39
N ASP A 416 3.27 11.16 2.11
CA ASP A 416 4.58 10.85 1.52
C ASP A 416 5.56 12.01 1.75
N PRO A 417 6.84 11.77 2.11
CA PRO A 417 7.79 12.83 2.46
C PRO A 417 7.96 13.91 1.37
N ILE A 418 7.95 13.53 0.09
CA ILE A 418 8.08 14.46 -1.02
C ILE A 418 6.84 15.36 -1.13
N ALA A 419 5.66 14.75 -0.99
CA ALA A 419 4.40 15.47 -0.94
C ALA A 419 4.31 16.40 0.28
N ALA A 420 4.72 15.92 1.45
CA ALA A 420 4.73 16.70 2.68
C ALA A 420 5.67 17.90 2.57
N ALA A 421 6.84 17.75 1.96
CA ALA A 421 7.78 18.84 1.71
C ALA A 421 7.18 19.90 0.78
N ALA A 422 6.50 19.49 -0.30
CA ALA A 422 5.85 20.41 -1.23
C ALA A 422 4.68 21.18 -0.57
N ILE A 423 3.86 20.48 0.22
CA ILE A 423 2.76 21.11 0.98
C ILE A 423 3.35 22.10 2.01
N ALA A 424 4.39 21.72 2.73
CA ALA A 424 5.07 22.59 3.69
C ALA A 424 5.65 23.83 3.00
N TYR A 425 6.27 23.68 1.83
CA TYR A 425 6.78 24.80 1.03
C TYR A 425 5.65 25.75 0.62
N LEU A 426 4.53 25.22 0.14
CA LEU A 426 3.34 26.01 -0.18
C LEU A 426 2.82 26.77 1.05
N LEU A 427 2.65 26.10 2.20
CA LEU A 427 2.13 26.73 3.41
C LEU A 427 3.06 27.84 3.94
N ARG A 428 4.38 27.65 3.85
CA ARG A 428 5.36 28.69 4.22
C ARG A 428 5.19 29.94 3.37
N SER A 429 4.84 29.82 2.07
CA SER A 429 4.56 30.97 1.21
C SER A 429 3.32 31.78 1.62
N TYR A 430 2.46 31.22 2.47
CA TYR A 430 1.30 31.85 3.10
C TYR A 430 1.51 32.25 4.56
N GLY A 431 2.77 32.23 5.05
CA GLY A 431 3.14 32.72 6.38
C GLY A 431 3.04 31.68 7.50
N PHE A 432 2.71 30.42 7.21
CA PHE A 432 2.76 29.34 8.21
C PHE A 432 4.22 28.93 8.47
N CYS A 433 4.71 29.11 9.70
CA CYS A 433 6.10 28.83 10.06
C CYS A 433 6.28 27.58 10.91
N ASN A 434 5.23 27.13 11.60
CA ASN A 434 5.29 26.01 12.53
C ASN A 434 4.67 24.75 11.89
N ILE A 435 5.44 24.12 11.00
CA ILE A 435 4.99 22.99 10.21
C ILE A 435 5.85 21.78 10.54
N HIS A 436 5.21 20.67 10.90
CA HIS A 436 5.81 19.37 11.15
C HIS A 436 5.31 18.37 10.11
N SER A 437 6.19 17.49 9.65
CA SER A 437 5.85 16.44 8.70
C SER A 437 5.96 15.07 9.35
N ALA A 438 5.03 14.19 9.02
CA ALA A 438 5.05 12.79 9.43
C ALA A 438 4.69 11.89 8.25
N ALA A 439 5.16 10.64 8.29
CA ALA A 439 4.85 9.63 7.28
C ALA A 439 4.56 8.28 7.97
N TYR A 440 3.49 7.63 7.54
CA TYR A 440 3.09 6.33 8.06
C TYR A 440 3.76 5.21 7.27
N ALA A 441 4.61 4.43 7.92
CA ALA A 441 5.25 3.26 7.36
C ALA A 441 4.71 1.98 8.00
N TRP A 442 4.35 0.98 7.18
CA TRP A 442 3.95 -0.33 7.70
C TRP A 442 5.14 -1.12 8.23
N GLY A 443 6.20 -1.25 7.44
CA GLY A 443 7.43 -1.95 7.75
C GLY A 443 8.64 -1.02 7.95
N GLU A 444 9.74 -1.60 8.40
CA GLU A 444 11.02 -0.87 8.50
C GLU A 444 11.56 -0.52 7.10
N GLU A 445 11.29 -1.37 6.12
CA GLU A 445 11.69 -1.19 4.73
C GLU A 445 11.12 0.12 4.17
N THR A 446 9.82 0.35 4.32
CA THR A 446 9.15 1.60 3.94
C THR A 446 9.62 2.77 4.79
N ALA A 447 9.90 2.55 6.07
CA ALA A 447 10.46 3.60 6.92
C ALA A 447 11.85 4.06 6.44
N VAL A 448 12.67 3.16 5.92
CA VAL A 448 13.97 3.49 5.29
C VAL A 448 13.75 4.34 4.04
N LEU A 449 12.82 3.92 3.14
CA LEU A 449 12.50 4.68 1.92
C LEU A 449 12.03 6.10 2.25
N TYR A 450 11.19 6.26 3.27
CA TYR A 450 10.71 7.59 3.69
C TYR A 450 11.83 8.47 4.25
N ARG A 451 12.76 7.91 5.02
CA ARG A 451 13.93 8.68 5.50
C ARG A 451 14.86 9.09 4.35
N GLN A 452 15.04 8.23 3.33
CA GLN A 452 15.83 8.55 2.14
C GLN A 452 15.16 9.58 1.23
N ALA A 453 13.83 9.55 1.14
CA ALA A 453 13.05 10.49 0.35
C ALA A 453 12.96 11.89 0.98
N ALA A 454 13.12 11.97 2.30
CA ALA A 454 12.97 13.21 3.06
C ALA A 454 14.19 14.12 2.91
N ASP A 455 13.98 15.38 2.54
CA ASP A 455 14.99 16.46 2.56
C ASP A 455 15.03 17.20 3.91
N THR A 456 14.05 16.96 4.77
CA THR A 456 13.89 17.60 6.09
C THR A 456 13.50 16.56 7.12
N ASP A 457 13.54 16.94 8.41
CA ASP A 457 13.07 16.05 9.47
C ASP A 457 11.60 15.66 9.26
N VAL A 458 11.39 14.35 9.06
CA VAL A 458 10.08 13.72 8.96
C VAL A 458 9.95 12.68 10.08
N LEU A 459 8.87 12.78 10.85
CA LEU A 459 8.51 11.77 11.84
C LEU A 459 7.97 10.54 11.11
N VAL A 460 8.79 9.51 10.95
CA VAL A 460 8.28 8.23 10.44
C VAL A 460 7.69 7.44 11.60
N PHE A 461 6.40 7.13 11.52
CA PHE A 461 5.68 6.41 12.57
C PHE A 461 5.11 5.10 12.06
N ARG A 462 5.04 4.11 12.97
CA ARG A 462 4.51 2.77 12.70
C ARG A 462 3.34 2.42 13.60
N THR A 463 3.22 3.11 14.72
CA THR A 463 2.14 2.93 15.69
C THR A 463 1.43 4.25 15.97
N ALA A 464 0.20 4.17 16.45
CA ALA A 464 -0.53 5.36 16.91
C ALA A 464 0.22 6.10 18.04
N ALA A 465 0.92 5.35 18.90
CA ALA A 465 1.70 5.90 20.01
C ALA A 465 2.85 6.81 19.52
N ASP A 466 3.52 6.42 18.42
CA ASP A 466 4.61 7.22 17.85
C ASP A 466 4.12 8.60 17.37
N LEU A 467 2.90 8.66 16.85
CA LEU A 467 2.29 9.88 16.32
C LEU A 467 1.60 10.73 17.39
N GLN A 468 1.21 10.15 18.53
CA GLN A 468 0.30 10.76 19.51
C GLN A 468 0.76 12.14 20.00
N SER A 469 2.06 12.31 20.28
CA SER A 469 2.60 13.57 20.76
C SER A 469 2.49 14.68 19.69
N ALA A 470 2.87 14.39 18.45
CA ALA A 470 2.78 15.33 17.33
C ALA A 470 1.32 15.67 16.99
N TRP A 471 0.45 14.64 17.01
CA TRP A 471 -0.99 14.80 16.82
C TRP A 471 -1.59 15.75 17.85
N ASN A 472 -1.33 15.51 19.13
CA ASN A 472 -1.88 16.33 20.21
C ASN A 472 -1.37 17.77 20.17
N ALA A 473 -0.11 17.98 19.79
CA ALA A 473 0.51 19.31 19.72
C ALA A 473 0.04 20.17 18.54
N ALA A 474 -0.51 19.55 17.49
CA ALA A 474 -0.95 20.28 16.30
C ALA A 474 -2.30 20.99 16.52
N ASP A 475 -2.46 22.18 15.97
CA ASP A 475 -3.73 22.93 15.93
C ASP A 475 -4.61 22.43 14.76
N ALA A 476 -3.97 22.06 13.65
CA ALA A 476 -4.61 21.43 12.51
C ALA A 476 -3.74 20.33 11.91
N VAL A 477 -4.37 19.33 11.29
CA VAL A 477 -3.70 18.20 10.67
C VAL A 477 -4.13 18.09 9.20
N ILE A 478 -3.17 17.94 8.30
CA ILE A 478 -3.39 17.61 6.89
C ILE A 478 -3.07 16.13 6.75
N ALA A 479 -4.07 15.29 6.55
CA ALA A 479 -3.87 13.85 6.56
C ALA A 479 -5.01 13.10 5.88
N ASP A 480 -4.79 11.80 5.65
CA ASP A 480 -5.85 10.89 5.25
C ASP A 480 -6.90 10.76 6.37
N PRO A 481 -8.20 10.95 6.05
CA PRO A 481 -9.28 10.81 7.02
C PRO A 481 -9.36 9.43 7.70
N ALA A 482 -8.79 8.38 7.08
CA ALA A 482 -8.72 7.03 7.66
C ALA A 482 -7.98 6.98 9.01
N LEU A 483 -7.19 8.01 9.36
CA LEU A 483 -6.52 8.10 10.65
C LEU A 483 -7.43 8.57 11.80
N LEU A 484 -8.56 9.24 11.51
CA LEU A 484 -9.45 9.78 12.54
C LEU A 484 -10.01 8.74 13.53
N PRO A 485 -10.46 7.55 13.09
CA PRO A 485 -10.98 6.54 14.03
C PRO A 485 -9.96 6.06 15.07
N VAL A 486 -8.67 6.26 14.78
CA VAL A 486 -7.56 5.84 15.66
C VAL A 486 -7.10 6.97 16.56
N MET A 487 -6.87 8.13 15.96
CA MET A 487 -6.21 9.27 16.60
C MET A 487 -7.17 10.20 17.32
N GLY A 488 -8.48 10.05 17.10
CA GLY A 488 -9.52 10.89 17.69
C GLY A 488 -9.78 12.19 16.92
N GLU A 489 -10.82 12.90 17.38
CA GLU A 489 -11.27 14.13 16.74
C GLU A 489 -10.20 15.23 16.77
N LYS A 490 -9.96 15.83 15.63
CA LYS A 490 -9.04 16.94 15.41
C LYS A 490 -9.55 17.76 14.22
N ARG A 491 -9.13 19.02 14.15
CA ARG A 491 -9.33 19.80 12.92
C ARG A 491 -8.47 19.20 11.83
N ILE A 492 -9.09 18.41 10.96
CA ILE A 492 -8.42 17.74 9.85
C ILE A 492 -8.75 18.49 8.54
N VAL A 493 -7.71 18.68 7.72
CA VAL A 493 -7.85 19.01 6.31
C VAL A 493 -7.62 17.73 5.56
N PRO A 494 -8.64 17.17 4.90
CA PRO A 494 -8.53 15.85 4.29
C PRO A 494 -7.53 15.86 3.13
N LEU A 495 -6.62 14.91 3.16
CA LEU A 495 -5.72 14.55 2.08
C LEU A 495 -5.84 13.02 1.87
N PRO A 496 -6.92 12.56 1.22
CA PRO A 496 -7.12 11.15 0.98
C PRO A 496 -5.98 10.57 0.14
N SER A 497 -5.47 9.42 0.55
CA SER A 497 -4.44 8.68 -0.19
C SER A 497 -4.99 7.35 -0.68
N GLY A 498 -4.62 6.92 -1.87
CA GLY A 498 -4.93 5.58 -2.35
C GLY A 498 -4.38 4.51 -1.41
N LEU A 499 -3.24 4.79 -0.76
CA LEU A 499 -2.56 3.89 0.15
C LEU A 499 -3.44 3.48 1.36
N LEU A 500 -4.17 4.42 1.96
CA LEU A 500 -4.99 4.19 3.16
C LEU A 500 -6.48 4.14 2.88
N SER A 501 -7.02 5.18 2.25
CA SER A 501 -8.46 5.30 1.99
C SER A 501 -8.92 4.54 0.74
N GLY A 502 -8.00 4.18 -0.16
CA GLY A 502 -8.32 3.60 -1.44
C GLY A 502 -8.72 4.62 -2.50
N ARG A 503 -8.71 4.19 -3.76
CA ARG A 503 -8.97 5.07 -4.90
C ARG A 503 -10.39 5.63 -4.92
N ASP A 504 -11.38 4.81 -4.58
CA ASP A 504 -12.78 5.21 -4.59
C ASP A 504 -13.10 6.30 -3.55
N ALA A 505 -12.39 6.29 -2.42
CA ALA A 505 -12.57 7.30 -1.37
C ALA A 505 -11.83 8.60 -1.71
N ALA A 506 -10.82 8.50 -2.56
CA ALA A 506 -10.03 9.66 -2.97
C ALA A 506 -10.74 10.50 -4.06
N GLY A 507 -11.60 9.89 -4.90
CA GLY A 507 -12.35 10.54 -5.97
C GLY A 507 -11.54 10.83 -7.24
N GLU A 508 -12.22 11.14 -8.33
CA GLU A 508 -11.58 11.63 -9.55
C GLU A 508 -10.84 12.94 -9.27
N GLY A 509 -9.60 13.06 -9.73
CA GLY A 509 -8.75 14.23 -9.49
C GLY A 509 -8.07 14.27 -8.12
N SER A 510 -8.18 13.20 -7.32
CA SER A 510 -7.46 13.07 -6.07
C SER A 510 -5.96 12.89 -6.29
N GLY A 511 -5.18 13.29 -5.31
CA GLY A 511 -3.73 13.21 -5.30
C GLY A 511 -3.09 14.56 -4.97
N VAL A 512 -1.78 14.53 -4.78
CA VAL A 512 -1.05 15.70 -4.24
C VAL A 512 -1.15 16.92 -5.13
N LEU A 513 -1.05 16.77 -6.44
CA LEU A 513 -1.11 17.92 -7.36
C LEU A 513 -2.55 18.30 -7.76
N GLY A 514 -3.51 17.40 -7.62
CA GLY A 514 -4.93 17.64 -7.92
C GLY A 514 -5.73 18.14 -6.73
N ALA A 515 -5.18 18.11 -5.53
CA ALA A 515 -5.85 18.66 -4.36
C ALA A 515 -6.16 20.14 -4.59
N ASP A 516 -7.41 20.55 -4.39
CA ASP A 516 -7.78 21.97 -4.40
C ASP A 516 -7.17 22.66 -3.18
N PHE A 517 -5.89 23.04 -3.34
CA PHE A 517 -5.14 23.73 -2.30
C PHE A 517 -5.74 25.11 -1.94
N THR A 518 -6.57 25.67 -2.82
CA THR A 518 -7.34 26.86 -2.48
C THR A 518 -8.35 26.54 -1.39
N SER A 519 -9.08 25.43 -1.54
CA SER A 519 -9.99 24.93 -0.50
C SER A 519 -9.26 24.48 0.76
N LEU A 520 -8.11 23.83 0.62
CA LEU A 520 -7.23 23.48 1.73
C LEU A 520 -6.77 24.70 2.51
N LEU A 521 -6.25 25.71 1.82
CA LEU A 521 -5.85 26.98 2.41
C LEU A 521 -7.05 27.69 3.05
N GLN A 522 -8.20 27.76 2.36
CA GLN A 522 -9.41 28.33 2.93
C GLN A 522 -9.88 27.58 4.19
N ALA A 523 -9.76 26.25 4.21
CA ALA A 523 -10.07 25.46 5.40
C ALA A 523 -9.13 25.76 6.58
N LEU A 524 -7.86 26.06 6.30
CA LEU A 524 -6.89 26.52 7.31
C LEU A 524 -7.08 27.98 7.69
N LEU A 525 -7.55 28.84 6.76
CA LEU A 525 -7.68 30.28 6.94
C LEU A 525 -9.01 30.72 7.56
N LYS A 526 -10.07 29.89 7.47
CA LYS A 526 -11.36 30.16 8.13
C LYS A 526 -11.23 29.92 9.64
N GLN A 527 -10.85 30.97 10.34
CA GLN A 527 -11.04 31.10 11.80
C GLN A 527 -12.31 31.84 12.09
#